data_16c867aedbdd108610783c1b25569ba2
#
_entry.id   16c867aedbdd108610783c1b25569ba2
#
_cell.length_a   1.000
_cell.length_b   1.000
_cell.length_c   1.000
_cell.angle_alpha   90.00
_cell.angle_beta   90.00
_cell.angle_gamma   90.00
#
_symmetry.space_group_name_H-M   'P 1'
#
loop_
_entity.id
_entity.type
_entity.pdbx_description
1 polymer ?
#
loop_
_entity_poly.entity_id
_entity_poly.type
_entity_poly.pdbx_seq_one_letter_code
_entity_poly.pdbx_strand_id
1 'polypeptide(L)'
;MSELDQRGAVHGVFWTAIQSIGVRVFSLLVFIVLARLLTPSDFGLLAMAGVFVVLGDALVAQGFGAAITQREQLEPEHESTAFWTNMALGLALGALLWAAAPWIAALYGQDALTSVIRWLSPVIPLRGAVAVPVGLLQRRFRFRALAIRSVLAALLGGVAGMLAAFLGWGVYALVVQQLVGASLDLIVVWSAVAWWPKLAYSIRHLKDLIGYSSYLLGSGLLGLLSRRADDFLIGVVLGD
;
A
#
# COMPACT_ATOMS: atom_id res chain seq x y z
N MET A 1 2.09 18.95 28.72
CA MET A 1 2.77 17.93 27.92
C MET A 1 3.86 17.35 28.81
N SER A 2 3.71 16.10 29.26
CA SER A 2 4.64 15.48 30.22
C SER A 2 5.97 15.14 29.53
N GLU A 3 7.08 15.09 30.29
CA GLU A 3 8.39 14.67 29.74
C GLU A 3 8.35 13.28 29.06
N LEU A 4 7.44 12.41 29.48
CA LEU A 4 7.18 11.10 28.87
C LEU A 4 6.60 11.21 27.46
N ASP A 5 5.72 12.20 27.21
CA ASP A 5 5.16 12.47 25.89
C ASP A 5 6.22 13.01 24.92
N GLN A 6 7.14 13.84 25.40
CA GLN A 6 8.22 14.37 24.58
C GLN A 6 9.23 13.29 24.17
N ARG A 7 9.60 12.40 25.09
CA ARG A 7 10.50 11.27 24.78
C ARG A 7 9.87 10.29 23.79
N GLY A 8 8.57 10.02 23.92
CA GLY A 8 7.82 9.18 22.98
C GLY A 8 7.76 9.80 21.58
N ALA A 9 7.54 11.10 21.49
CA ALA A 9 7.50 11.82 20.21
C ALA A 9 8.87 11.86 19.51
N VAL A 10 9.94 12.17 20.25
CA VAL A 10 11.33 12.17 19.71
C VAL A 10 11.73 10.79 19.22
N HIS A 11 11.41 9.74 19.99
CA HIS A 11 11.67 8.36 19.60
C HIS A 11 10.89 7.96 18.34
N GLY A 12 9.63 8.41 18.22
CA GLY A 12 8.79 8.22 17.05
C GLY A 12 9.36 8.87 15.79
N VAL A 13 9.81 10.14 15.90
CA VAL A 13 10.46 10.87 14.80
C VAL A 13 11.74 10.17 14.34
N PHE A 14 12.57 9.70 15.26
CA PHE A 14 13.81 8.99 14.95
C PHE A 14 13.55 7.69 14.15
N TRP A 15 12.60 6.86 14.61
CA TRP A 15 12.25 5.62 13.90
C TRP A 15 11.60 5.89 12.55
N THR A 16 10.78 6.93 12.43
CA THR A 16 10.18 7.34 11.16
C THR A 16 11.24 7.86 10.18
N ALA A 17 12.23 8.58 10.65
CA ALA A 17 13.35 9.03 9.83
C ALA A 17 14.21 7.86 9.32
N ILE A 18 14.59 6.91 10.20
CA ILE A 18 15.31 5.68 9.81
C ILE A 18 14.50 4.91 8.77
N GLN A 19 13.21 4.71 9.00
CA GLN A 19 12.31 4.05 8.05
C GLN A 19 12.33 4.76 6.70
N SER A 20 12.13 6.07 6.68
CA SER A 20 12.01 6.83 5.43
C SER A 20 13.30 6.86 4.64
N ILE A 21 14.44 7.10 5.31
CA ILE A 21 15.75 7.17 4.66
C ILE A 21 16.22 5.77 4.27
N GLY A 22 16.15 4.80 5.18
CA GLY A 22 16.61 3.44 4.94
C GLY A 22 15.86 2.76 3.78
N VAL A 23 14.53 2.88 3.76
CA VAL A 23 13.70 2.34 2.66
C VAL A 23 14.03 3.03 1.35
N ARG A 24 14.19 4.36 1.32
CA ARG A 24 14.50 5.09 0.08
C ARG A 24 15.86 4.74 -0.48
N VAL A 25 16.89 4.72 0.35
CA VAL A 25 18.26 4.36 -0.07
C VAL A 25 18.29 2.94 -0.61
N PHE A 26 17.68 1.99 0.11
CA PHE A 26 17.65 0.62 -0.34
C PHE A 26 16.81 0.44 -1.62
N SER A 27 15.65 1.07 -1.72
CA SER A 27 14.84 1.05 -2.94
C SER A 27 15.59 1.62 -4.15
N LEU A 28 16.39 2.67 -3.94
CA LEU A 28 17.25 3.22 -5.00
C LEU A 28 18.31 2.21 -5.46
N LEU A 29 18.97 1.51 -4.51
CA LEU A 29 19.95 0.47 -4.84
C LEU A 29 19.29 -0.69 -5.61
N VAL A 30 18.13 -1.16 -5.15
CA VAL A 30 17.36 -2.20 -5.86
C VAL A 30 16.98 -1.72 -7.25
N PHE A 31 16.49 -0.48 -7.38
CA PHE A 31 16.14 0.10 -8.68
C PHE A 31 17.33 0.15 -9.64
N ILE A 32 18.53 0.57 -9.18
CA ILE A 32 19.74 0.62 -10.01
C ILE A 32 20.11 -0.78 -10.51
N VAL A 33 20.03 -1.81 -9.65
CA VAL A 33 20.32 -3.18 -10.04
C VAL A 33 19.29 -3.70 -11.05
N LEU A 34 18.00 -3.50 -10.78
CA LEU A 34 16.93 -3.92 -11.68
C LEU A 34 16.98 -3.18 -13.02
N ALA A 35 17.33 -1.88 -13.03
CA ALA A 35 17.47 -1.10 -14.28
C ALA A 35 18.62 -1.60 -15.19
N ARG A 36 19.58 -2.34 -14.64
CA ARG A 36 20.65 -2.98 -15.43
C ARG A 36 20.27 -4.37 -15.95
N LEU A 37 19.30 -5.03 -15.31
CA LEU A 37 18.90 -6.41 -15.61
C LEU A 37 17.63 -6.46 -16.46
N LEU A 38 16.76 -5.47 -16.34
CA LEU A 38 15.46 -5.40 -16.99
C LEU A 38 15.46 -4.40 -18.16
N THR A 39 14.54 -4.59 -19.08
CA THR A 39 14.35 -3.68 -20.21
C THR A 39 13.46 -2.48 -19.85
N PRO A 40 13.56 -1.35 -20.57
CA PRO A 40 12.62 -0.23 -20.40
C PRO A 40 11.15 -0.65 -20.58
N SER A 41 10.88 -1.64 -21.46
CA SER A 41 9.54 -2.18 -21.67
C SER A 41 8.97 -2.85 -20.42
N ASP A 42 9.81 -3.57 -19.63
CA ASP A 42 9.39 -4.21 -18.38
C ASP A 42 8.92 -3.16 -17.37
N PHE A 43 9.65 -2.05 -17.25
CA PHE A 43 9.26 -0.92 -16.40
C PHE A 43 8.00 -0.22 -16.92
N GLY A 44 7.84 -0.10 -18.23
CA GLY A 44 6.63 0.45 -18.86
C GLY A 44 5.39 -0.37 -18.53
N LEU A 45 5.46 -1.70 -18.66
CA LEU A 45 4.36 -2.61 -18.30
C LEU A 45 4.01 -2.49 -16.80
N LEU A 46 5.03 -2.45 -15.92
CA LEU A 46 4.78 -2.26 -14.50
C LEU A 46 4.16 -0.89 -14.20
N ALA A 47 4.61 0.17 -14.85
CA ALA A 47 4.08 1.52 -14.66
C ALA A 47 2.59 1.58 -15.05
N MET A 48 2.20 1.01 -16.20
CA MET A 48 0.81 0.93 -16.65
C MET A 48 -0.05 0.14 -15.64
N ALA A 49 0.40 -1.05 -15.21
CA ALA A 49 -0.30 -1.85 -14.21
C ALA A 49 -0.37 -1.16 -12.85
N GLY A 50 0.72 -0.50 -12.46
CA GLY A 50 0.91 0.16 -11.18
C GLY A 50 -0.10 1.28 -10.91
N VAL A 51 -0.57 1.99 -11.95
CA VAL A 51 -1.61 3.03 -11.79
C VAL A 51 -2.85 2.45 -11.14
N PHE A 52 -3.32 1.29 -11.59
CA PHE A 52 -4.51 0.63 -11.06
C PHE A 52 -4.31 0.07 -9.66
N VAL A 53 -3.11 -0.48 -9.39
CA VAL A 53 -2.75 -0.98 -8.06
C VAL A 53 -2.69 0.18 -7.06
N VAL A 54 -2.08 1.31 -7.42
CA VAL A 54 -2.00 2.51 -6.57
C VAL A 54 -3.38 3.10 -6.30
N LEU A 55 -4.27 3.12 -7.29
CA LEU A 55 -5.66 3.56 -7.08
C LEU A 55 -6.41 2.64 -6.12
N GLY A 56 -6.28 1.32 -6.30
CA GLY A 56 -6.86 0.34 -5.39
C GLY A 56 -6.30 0.46 -3.96
N ASP A 57 -4.98 0.60 -3.83
CA ASP A 57 -4.32 0.80 -2.53
C ASP A 57 -4.78 2.09 -1.84
N ALA A 58 -4.90 3.20 -2.57
CA ALA A 58 -5.39 4.46 -2.03
C ALA A 58 -6.82 4.34 -1.48
N LEU A 59 -7.71 3.64 -2.19
CA LEU A 59 -9.08 3.41 -1.74
C LEU A 59 -9.14 2.57 -0.46
N VAL A 60 -8.29 1.56 -0.35
CA VAL A 60 -8.24 0.66 0.80
C VAL A 60 -7.49 1.28 1.99
N ALA A 61 -6.34 1.92 1.76
CA ALA A 61 -5.47 2.43 2.82
C ALA A 61 -6.02 3.70 3.48
N GLN A 62 -6.60 4.62 2.69
CA GLN A 62 -7.12 5.89 3.20
C GLN A 62 -8.55 5.80 3.79
N GLY A 63 -9.22 4.65 3.62
CA GLY A 63 -10.55 4.44 4.15
C GLY A 63 -10.55 4.33 5.69
N PHE A 64 -10.62 3.12 6.17
CA PHE A 64 -10.87 2.84 7.58
C PHE A 64 -9.61 2.86 8.46
N GLY A 65 -8.40 2.66 7.91
CA GLY A 65 -7.16 2.69 8.68
C GLY A 65 -6.88 4.07 9.31
N ALA A 66 -7.09 5.13 8.53
CA ALA A 66 -6.94 6.51 9.00
C ALA A 66 -8.03 6.88 10.02
N ALA A 67 -9.28 6.42 9.81
CA ALA A 67 -10.39 6.65 10.74
C ALA A 67 -10.11 6.02 12.12
N ILE A 68 -9.55 4.81 12.16
CA ILE A 68 -9.14 4.13 13.40
C ILE A 68 -8.06 4.91 14.15
N THR A 69 -7.10 5.49 13.43
CA THR A 69 -6.00 6.23 14.05
C THR A 69 -6.46 7.53 14.72
N GLN A 70 -7.42 8.23 14.12
CA GLN A 70 -7.80 9.60 14.52
C GLN A 70 -9.04 9.68 15.41
N ARG A 71 -9.85 8.62 15.49
CA ARG A 71 -11.08 8.63 16.29
C ARG A 71 -10.75 8.63 17.78
N GLU A 72 -11.35 9.55 18.57
CA GLU A 72 -11.12 9.67 20.01
C GLU A 72 -11.65 8.43 20.77
N GLN A 73 -12.89 8.05 20.52
CA GLN A 73 -13.52 6.89 21.14
C GLN A 73 -13.61 5.73 20.16
N LEU A 74 -12.82 4.69 20.40
CA LEU A 74 -12.75 3.50 19.59
C LEU A 74 -13.24 2.30 20.40
N GLU A 75 -14.34 1.72 19.96
CA GLU A 75 -14.89 0.47 20.52
C GLU A 75 -14.33 -0.73 19.76
N PRO A 76 -14.21 -1.91 20.38
CA PRO A 76 -13.72 -3.13 19.71
C PRO A 76 -14.54 -3.53 18.46
N GLU A 77 -15.83 -3.18 18.43
CA GLU A 77 -16.72 -3.41 17.31
C GLU A 77 -16.36 -2.51 16.09
N HIS A 78 -15.89 -1.29 16.34
CA HIS A 78 -15.39 -0.42 15.27
C HIS A 78 -14.17 -1.02 14.58
N GLU A 79 -13.21 -1.57 15.36
CA GLU A 79 -11.99 -2.18 14.83
C GLU A 79 -12.31 -3.37 13.93
N SER A 80 -13.19 -4.27 14.40
CA SER A 80 -13.60 -5.48 13.68
C SER A 80 -14.42 -5.14 12.43
N THR A 81 -15.37 -4.20 12.52
CA THR A 81 -16.18 -3.74 11.40
C THR A 81 -15.32 -3.09 10.33
N ALA A 82 -14.37 -2.22 10.72
CA ALA A 82 -13.42 -1.59 9.80
C ALA A 82 -12.55 -2.62 9.08
N PHE A 83 -12.06 -3.63 9.81
CA PHE A 83 -11.23 -4.68 9.23
C PHE A 83 -11.99 -5.49 8.17
N TRP A 84 -13.18 -5.99 8.51
CA TRP A 84 -13.96 -6.80 7.59
C TRP A 84 -14.42 -6.01 6.37
N THR A 85 -14.75 -4.72 6.55
CA THR A 85 -15.10 -3.85 5.43
C THR A 85 -13.91 -3.60 4.51
N ASN A 86 -12.73 -3.31 5.08
CA ASN A 86 -11.51 -3.13 4.28
C ASN A 86 -11.08 -4.40 3.55
N MET A 87 -11.22 -5.56 4.21
CA MET A 87 -10.94 -6.84 3.58
C MET A 87 -11.89 -7.12 2.41
N ALA A 88 -13.19 -6.92 2.61
CA ALA A 88 -14.20 -7.08 1.57
C ALA A 88 -13.96 -6.11 0.39
N LEU A 89 -13.65 -4.85 0.69
CA LEU A 89 -13.33 -3.85 -0.32
C LEU A 89 -12.05 -4.22 -1.09
N GLY A 90 -10.99 -4.63 -0.39
CA GLY A 90 -9.74 -5.07 -1.00
C GLY A 90 -9.92 -6.29 -1.90
N LEU A 91 -10.69 -7.28 -1.46
CA LEU A 91 -11.03 -8.46 -2.26
C LEU A 91 -11.88 -8.08 -3.48
N ALA A 92 -12.89 -7.22 -3.32
CA ALA A 92 -13.73 -6.78 -4.42
C ALA A 92 -12.94 -5.99 -5.48
N LEU A 93 -12.10 -5.05 -5.05
CA LEU A 93 -11.24 -4.25 -5.95
C LEU A 93 -10.18 -5.12 -6.63
N GLY A 94 -9.54 -6.04 -5.89
CA GLY A 94 -8.58 -6.98 -6.45
C GLY A 94 -9.21 -7.92 -7.48
N ALA A 95 -10.39 -8.47 -7.19
CA ALA A 95 -11.15 -9.31 -8.12
C ALA A 95 -11.62 -8.52 -9.35
N LEU A 96 -12.10 -7.28 -9.15
CA LEU A 96 -12.47 -6.39 -10.24
C LEU A 96 -11.29 -6.09 -11.16
N LEU A 97 -10.15 -5.75 -10.58
CA LEU A 97 -8.91 -5.48 -11.34
C LEU A 97 -8.45 -6.73 -12.09
N TRP A 98 -8.47 -7.90 -11.45
CA TRP A 98 -8.14 -9.17 -12.07
C TRP A 98 -9.05 -9.49 -13.27
N ALA A 99 -10.36 -9.28 -13.12
CA ALA A 99 -11.34 -9.48 -14.18
C ALA A 99 -11.22 -8.44 -15.31
N ALA A 100 -10.95 -7.18 -14.96
CA ALA A 100 -10.80 -6.08 -15.92
C ALA A 100 -9.46 -6.13 -16.68
N ALA A 101 -8.49 -6.93 -16.24
CA ALA A 101 -7.15 -6.99 -16.81
C ALA A 101 -7.11 -7.13 -18.36
N PRO A 102 -7.90 -8.04 -19.01
CA PRO A 102 -7.85 -8.16 -20.47
C PRO A 102 -8.39 -6.91 -21.19
N TRP A 103 -9.41 -6.24 -20.65
CA TRP A 103 -9.93 -5.00 -21.24
C TRP A 103 -8.94 -3.84 -21.10
N ILE A 104 -8.28 -3.75 -19.96
CA ILE A 104 -7.20 -2.78 -19.74
C ILE A 104 -6.05 -3.04 -20.70
N ALA A 105 -5.61 -4.28 -20.85
CA ALA A 105 -4.54 -4.66 -21.79
C ALA A 105 -4.89 -4.31 -23.24
N ALA A 106 -6.13 -4.59 -23.66
CA ALA A 106 -6.63 -4.22 -24.98
C ALA A 106 -6.63 -2.69 -25.22
N LEU A 107 -6.99 -1.90 -24.19
CA LEU A 107 -6.97 -0.44 -24.27
C LEU A 107 -5.56 0.12 -24.49
N TYR A 108 -4.54 -0.49 -23.87
CA TYR A 108 -3.14 -0.12 -24.05
C TYR A 108 -2.45 -0.82 -25.25
N GLY A 109 -3.13 -1.74 -25.94
CA GLY A 109 -2.55 -2.51 -27.04
C GLY A 109 -1.38 -3.41 -26.62
N GLN A 110 -1.39 -3.89 -25.34
CA GLN A 110 -0.29 -4.64 -24.74
C GLN A 110 -0.81 -5.93 -24.08
N ASP A 111 -0.80 -7.05 -24.79
CA ASP A 111 -1.33 -8.33 -24.29
C ASP A 111 -0.62 -8.81 -23.00
N ALA A 112 0.68 -8.57 -22.89
CA ALA A 112 1.48 -8.92 -21.70
C ALA A 112 0.96 -8.24 -20.43
N LEU A 113 0.28 -7.09 -20.54
CA LEU A 113 -0.26 -6.33 -19.41
C LEU A 113 -1.36 -7.12 -18.67
N THR A 114 -2.12 -7.98 -19.37
CA THR A 114 -3.15 -8.83 -18.75
C THR A 114 -2.59 -9.69 -17.63
N SER A 115 -1.50 -10.39 -17.90
CA SER A 115 -0.88 -11.28 -16.91
C SER A 115 -0.23 -10.48 -15.77
N VAL A 116 0.43 -9.36 -16.08
CA VAL A 116 1.04 -8.48 -15.05
C VAL A 116 -0.01 -7.93 -14.08
N ILE A 117 -1.13 -7.41 -14.58
CA ILE A 117 -2.23 -6.92 -13.75
C ILE A 117 -2.81 -8.04 -12.90
N ARG A 118 -3.04 -9.22 -13.47
CA ARG A 118 -3.57 -10.37 -12.74
C ARG A 118 -2.68 -10.80 -11.59
N TRP A 119 -1.37 -10.83 -11.79
CA TRP A 119 -0.41 -11.17 -10.75
C TRP A 119 -0.24 -10.07 -9.70
N LEU A 120 -0.49 -8.80 -10.04
CA LEU A 120 -0.43 -7.69 -9.10
C LEU A 120 -1.74 -7.48 -8.32
N SER A 121 -2.88 -7.93 -8.86
CA SER A 121 -4.18 -7.71 -8.21
C SER A 121 -4.28 -8.23 -6.76
N PRO A 122 -3.59 -9.34 -6.33
CA PRO A 122 -3.58 -9.77 -4.94
C PRO A 122 -2.92 -8.80 -3.96
N VAL A 123 -2.13 -7.84 -4.45
CA VAL A 123 -1.53 -6.80 -3.59
C VAL A 123 -2.60 -5.96 -2.90
N ILE A 124 -3.72 -5.69 -3.56
CA ILE A 124 -4.81 -4.86 -3.02
C ILE A 124 -5.45 -5.48 -1.77
N PRO A 125 -5.94 -6.74 -1.77
CA PRO A 125 -6.46 -7.36 -0.57
C PRO A 125 -5.41 -7.56 0.53
N LEU A 126 -4.13 -7.83 0.19
CA LEU A 126 -3.06 -7.86 1.17
C LEU A 126 -2.92 -6.53 1.91
N ARG A 127 -2.99 -5.40 1.19
CA ARG A 127 -3.01 -4.05 1.77
C ARG A 127 -4.26 -3.82 2.63
N GLY A 128 -5.42 -4.31 2.19
CA GLY A 128 -6.67 -4.27 2.97
C GLY A 128 -6.56 -4.94 4.33
N ALA A 129 -5.92 -6.11 4.36
CA ALA A 129 -5.70 -6.87 5.58
C ALA A 129 -4.73 -6.19 6.57
N VAL A 130 -3.93 -5.25 6.10
CA VAL A 130 -2.90 -4.55 6.91
C VAL A 130 -3.37 -3.19 7.40
N ALA A 131 -4.31 -2.55 6.72
CA ALA A 131 -4.68 -1.15 6.97
C ALA A 131 -5.14 -0.89 8.43
N VAL A 132 -6.06 -1.70 8.96
CA VAL A 132 -6.56 -1.55 10.34
C VAL A 132 -5.49 -1.90 11.38
N PRO A 133 -4.78 -3.03 11.31
CA PRO A 133 -3.65 -3.33 12.18
C PRO A 133 -2.58 -2.23 12.23
N VAL A 134 -2.26 -1.63 11.11
CA VAL A 134 -1.33 -0.47 11.04
C VAL A 134 -1.89 0.74 11.79
N GLY A 135 -3.18 1.07 11.58
CA GLY A 135 -3.84 2.14 12.32
C GLY A 135 -3.79 1.92 13.84
N LEU A 136 -3.98 0.68 14.30
CA LEU A 136 -3.87 0.32 15.72
C LEU A 136 -2.44 0.45 16.25
N LEU A 137 -1.42 0.06 15.47
CA LEU A 137 -0.01 0.24 15.85
C LEU A 137 0.36 1.73 15.93
N GLN A 138 -0.13 2.56 14.98
CA GLN A 138 0.05 4.02 14.99
C GLN A 138 -0.60 4.65 16.22
N ARG A 139 -1.84 4.29 16.52
CA ARG A 139 -2.57 4.77 17.71
C ARG A 139 -1.86 4.43 19.03
N ARG A 140 -1.20 3.25 19.07
CA ARG A 140 -0.43 2.78 20.23
C ARG A 140 1.03 3.30 20.24
N PHE A 141 1.39 4.25 19.37
CA PHE A 141 2.75 4.79 19.21
C PHE A 141 3.85 3.73 19.00
N ARG A 142 3.50 2.57 18.41
CA ARG A 142 4.45 1.49 18.13
C ARG A 142 5.23 1.72 16.84
N PHE A 143 5.83 2.90 16.68
CA PHE A 143 6.56 3.32 15.46
C PHE A 143 7.75 2.43 15.13
N ARG A 144 8.40 1.83 16.15
CA ARG A 144 9.47 0.86 15.91
C ARG A 144 8.98 -0.35 15.11
N ALA A 145 7.81 -0.91 15.45
CA ALA A 145 7.24 -2.04 14.71
C ALA A 145 6.90 -1.64 13.25
N LEU A 146 6.37 -0.43 13.05
CA LEU A 146 6.09 0.12 11.73
C LEU A 146 7.35 0.35 10.90
N ALA A 147 8.44 0.81 11.52
CA ALA A 147 9.73 0.98 10.86
C ALA A 147 10.33 -0.37 10.44
N ILE A 148 10.39 -1.35 11.37
CA ILE A 148 10.90 -2.70 11.09
C ILE A 148 10.12 -3.35 9.94
N ARG A 149 8.79 -3.28 9.97
CA ARG A 149 7.90 -3.75 8.93
C ARG A 149 8.31 -3.22 7.55
N SER A 150 8.36 -1.89 7.41
CA SER A 150 8.64 -1.23 6.12
C SER A 150 10.04 -1.56 5.60
N VAL A 151 11.02 -1.59 6.50
CA VAL A 151 12.41 -1.94 6.13
C VAL A 151 12.50 -3.39 5.69
N LEU A 152 11.92 -4.34 6.45
CA LEU A 152 11.95 -5.76 6.09
C LEU A 152 11.20 -6.04 4.78
N ALA A 153 10.02 -5.44 4.59
CA ALA A 153 9.26 -5.57 3.36
C ALA A 153 10.04 -5.05 2.13
N ALA A 154 10.69 -3.89 2.27
CA ALA A 154 11.52 -3.32 1.21
C ALA A 154 12.76 -4.20 0.93
N LEU A 155 13.49 -4.60 1.99
CA LEU A 155 14.71 -5.40 1.86
C LEU A 155 14.42 -6.76 1.20
N LEU A 156 13.53 -7.54 1.80
CA LEU A 156 13.27 -8.91 1.32
C LEU A 156 12.48 -8.91 0.00
N GLY A 157 11.56 -7.96 -0.18
CA GLY A 157 10.90 -7.76 -1.48
C GLY A 157 11.88 -7.37 -2.56
N GLY A 158 12.79 -6.43 -2.26
CA GLY A 158 13.85 -6.02 -3.20
C GLY A 158 14.81 -7.15 -3.56
N VAL A 159 15.26 -7.93 -2.55
CA VAL A 159 16.13 -9.11 -2.79
C VAL A 159 15.40 -10.15 -3.63
N ALA A 160 14.13 -10.46 -3.34
CA ALA A 160 13.35 -11.40 -4.14
C ALA A 160 13.17 -10.92 -5.59
N GLY A 161 12.93 -9.63 -5.80
CA GLY A 161 12.86 -9.04 -7.15
C GLY A 161 14.18 -9.13 -7.89
N MET A 162 15.31 -8.82 -7.23
CA MET A 162 16.64 -8.95 -7.83
C MET A 162 16.94 -10.42 -8.21
N LEU A 163 16.65 -11.37 -7.33
CA LEU A 163 16.85 -12.80 -7.63
C LEU A 163 16.01 -13.24 -8.84
N ALA A 164 14.73 -12.83 -8.89
CA ALA A 164 13.88 -13.13 -10.03
C ALA A 164 14.39 -12.49 -11.33
N ALA A 165 14.94 -11.27 -11.28
CA ALA A 165 15.55 -10.61 -12.42
C ALA A 165 16.82 -11.34 -12.91
N PHE A 166 17.68 -11.80 -11.99
CA PHE A 166 18.84 -12.62 -12.32
C PHE A 166 18.46 -13.96 -12.97
N LEU A 167 17.29 -14.51 -12.63
CA LEU A 167 16.74 -15.72 -13.25
C LEU A 167 16.07 -15.44 -14.61
N GLY A 168 16.08 -14.20 -15.09
CA GLY A 168 15.53 -13.82 -16.40
C GLY A 168 14.01 -13.71 -16.46
N TRP A 169 13.32 -13.46 -15.33
CA TRP A 169 11.85 -13.40 -15.28
C TRP A 169 11.28 -12.09 -15.86
N GLY A 170 12.11 -11.16 -16.35
CA GLY A 170 11.66 -9.90 -16.95
C GLY A 170 10.74 -9.11 -16.02
N VAL A 171 9.61 -8.61 -16.52
CA VAL A 171 8.63 -7.83 -15.75
C VAL A 171 8.15 -8.55 -14.48
N TYR A 172 8.11 -9.88 -14.48
CA TYR A 172 7.68 -10.65 -13.30
C TYR A 172 8.61 -10.52 -12.11
N ALA A 173 9.86 -10.11 -12.29
CA ALA A 173 10.77 -9.79 -11.22
C ALA A 173 10.24 -8.62 -10.37
N LEU A 174 9.66 -7.61 -11.02
CA LEU A 174 9.04 -6.46 -10.39
C LEU A 174 7.70 -6.83 -9.70
N VAL A 175 6.96 -7.77 -10.29
CA VAL A 175 5.74 -8.34 -9.70
C VAL A 175 6.07 -9.10 -8.41
N VAL A 176 7.08 -9.98 -8.45
CA VAL A 176 7.57 -10.74 -7.28
C VAL A 176 8.02 -9.79 -6.17
N GLN A 177 8.76 -8.73 -6.50
CA GLN A 177 9.17 -7.71 -5.55
C GLN A 177 7.97 -7.13 -4.78
N GLN A 178 6.90 -6.76 -5.49
CA GLN A 178 5.71 -6.17 -4.87
C GLN A 178 4.92 -7.19 -4.03
N LEU A 179 4.72 -8.40 -4.55
CA LEU A 179 3.98 -9.44 -3.84
C LEU A 179 4.69 -9.90 -2.58
N VAL A 180 6.00 -10.16 -2.67
CA VAL A 180 6.80 -10.54 -1.50
C VAL A 180 6.83 -9.41 -0.48
N GLY A 181 7.02 -8.16 -0.92
CA GLY A 181 6.96 -7.00 -0.05
C GLY A 181 5.61 -6.87 0.68
N ALA A 182 4.48 -6.98 -0.04
CA ALA A 182 3.15 -6.91 0.55
C ALA A 182 2.85 -8.08 1.50
N SER A 183 3.31 -9.28 1.16
CA SER A 183 3.15 -10.48 2.02
C SER A 183 3.95 -10.36 3.31
N LEU A 184 5.18 -9.87 3.23
CA LEU A 184 6.02 -9.64 4.41
C LEU A 184 5.47 -8.51 5.28
N ASP A 185 4.94 -7.45 4.65
CA ASP A 185 4.24 -6.38 5.35
C ASP A 185 3.09 -6.94 6.18
N LEU A 186 2.28 -7.81 5.60
CA LEU A 186 1.20 -8.53 6.28
C LEU A 186 1.73 -9.34 7.47
N ILE A 187 2.72 -10.22 7.25
CA ILE A 187 3.25 -11.11 8.26
C ILE A 187 3.81 -10.32 9.46
N VAL A 188 4.64 -9.30 9.19
CA VAL A 188 5.27 -8.51 10.25
C VAL A 188 4.26 -7.69 11.03
N VAL A 189 3.26 -7.09 10.38
CA VAL A 189 2.22 -6.33 11.07
C VAL A 189 1.40 -7.22 11.98
N TRP A 190 0.96 -8.38 11.48
CA TRP A 190 0.16 -9.30 12.27
C TRP A 190 0.95 -9.95 13.43
N SER A 191 2.24 -10.13 13.29
CA SER A 191 3.09 -10.57 14.39
C SER A 191 3.30 -9.48 15.46
N ALA A 192 3.22 -8.21 15.10
CA ALA A 192 3.46 -7.08 15.99
C ALA A 192 2.20 -6.57 16.67
N VAL A 193 1.02 -6.73 16.05
CA VAL A 193 -0.25 -6.27 16.61
C VAL A 193 -0.82 -7.34 17.54
N ALA A 194 -0.94 -7.09 18.83
CA ALA A 194 -1.62 -7.97 19.77
C ALA A 194 -3.14 -7.74 19.67
N TRP A 195 -3.73 -8.05 18.52
CA TRP A 195 -5.15 -7.85 18.22
C TRP A 195 -5.61 -8.83 17.14
N TRP A 196 -6.83 -9.33 17.25
CA TRP A 196 -7.48 -10.17 16.26
C TRP A 196 -8.91 -9.69 16.00
N PRO A 197 -9.36 -9.63 14.74
CA PRO A 197 -10.72 -9.23 14.43
C PRO A 197 -11.72 -10.24 14.96
N LYS A 198 -12.72 -9.76 15.68
CA LYS A 198 -13.87 -10.58 16.06
C LYS A 198 -14.79 -10.74 14.85
N LEU A 199 -15.55 -11.83 14.80
CA LEU A 199 -16.62 -12.02 13.82
C LEU A 199 -17.86 -11.18 14.18
N ALA A 200 -17.64 -9.92 14.54
CA ALA A 200 -18.67 -8.95 14.88
C ALA A 200 -18.67 -7.86 13.80
N TYR A 201 -19.80 -7.69 13.15
CA TYR A 201 -20.00 -6.68 12.14
C TYR A 201 -21.21 -5.82 12.49
N SER A 202 -21.08 -4.52 12.53
CA SER A 202 -22.14 -3.59 12.88
C SER A 202 -22.29 -2.50 11.82
N ILE A 203 -23.47 -2.47 11.20
CA ILE A 203 -23.83 -1.44 10.20
C ILE A 203 -23.83 -0.03 10.83
N ARG A 204 -24.16 0.09 12.12
CA ARG A 204 -24.11 1.36 12.85
C ARG A 204 -22.68 1.89 12.89
N HIS A 205 -21.73 1.07 13.34
CA HIS A 205 -20.32 1.43 13.40
C HIS A 205 -19.71 1.66 12.01
N LEU A 206 -20.19 0.95 10.99
CA LEU A 206 -19.81 1.20 9.61
C LEU A 206 -20.24 2.61 9.15
N LYS A 207 -21.49 3.02 9.40
CA LYS A 207 -21.98 4.36 9.05
C LYS A 207 -21.18 5.47 9.74
N ASP A 208 -20.84 5.25 11.00
CA ASP A 208 -20.03 6.17 11.78
C ASP A 208 -18.60 6.32 11.22
N LEU A 209 -18.04 5.24 10.66
CA LEU A 209 -16.72 5.23 10.04
C LEU A 209 -16.75 5.83 8.62
N ILE A 210 -17.79 5.55 7.82
CA ILE A 210 -17.92 6.07 6.44
C ILE A 210 -18.00 7.59 6.43
N GLY A 211 -18.72 8.21 7.34
CA GLY A 211 -18.83 9.67 7.41
C GLY A 211 -17.46 10.36 7.52
N TYR A 212 -16.56 9.78 8.30
CA TYR A 212 -15.20 10.28 8.45
C TYR A 212 -14.28 9.85 7.29
N SER A 213 -14.38 8.60 6.87
CA SER A 213 -13.57 8.03 5.79
C SER A 213 -13.85 8.69 4.43
N SER A 214 -15.10 9.07 4.14
CA SER A 214 -15.47 9.73 2.89
C SER A 214 -14.82 11.11 2.74
N TYR A 215 -14.72 11.88 3.83
CA TYR A 215 -14.01 13.16 3.83
C TYR A 215 -12.50 12.97 3.58
N LEU A 216 -11.88 11.99 4.22
CA LEU A 216 -10.46 11.67 4.01
C LEU A 216 -10.17 11.11 2.61
N LEU A 217 -11.05 10.24 2.10
CA LEU A 217 -10.95 9.74 0.73
C LEU A 217 -11.07 10.89 -0.29
N GLY A 218 -12.05 11.78 -0.11
CA GLY A 218 -12.22 12.95 -0.96
C GLY A 218 -11.00 13.87 -0.97
N SER A 219 -10.47 14.21 0.20
CA SER A 219 -9.28 15.05 0.33
C SER A 219 -8.02 14.37 -0.19
N GLY A 220 -7.87 13.06 0.03
CA GLY A 220 -6.76 12.26 -0.46
C GLY A 220 -6.75 12.11 -1.97
N LEU A 221 -7.92 11.85 -2.58
CA LEU A 221 -8.08 11.78 -4.05
C LEU A 221 -7.85 13.15 -4.69
N LEU A 222 -8.37 14.23 -4.12
CA LEU A 222 -8.10 15.60 -4.59
C LEU A 222 -6.61 15.93 -4.50
N GLY A 223 -5.93 15.56 -3.42
CA GLY A 223 -4.50 15.73 -3.27
C GLY A 223 -3.68 14.91 -4.28
N LEU A 224 -4.14 13.71 -4.62
CA LEU A 224 -3.51 12.86 -5.63
C LEU A 224 -3.72 13.41 -7.04
N LEU A 225 -4.93 13.87 -7.35
CA LEU A 225 -5.26 14.55 -8.59
C LEU A 225 -4.47 15.85 -8.75
N SER A 226 -4.37 16.67 -7.70
CA SER A 226 -3.60 17.93 -7.75
C SER A 226 -2.13 17.68 -8.04
N ARG A 227 -1.49 16.70 -7.40
CA ARG A 227 -0.07 16.36 -7.66
C ARG A 227 0.16 15.75 -9.04
N ARG A 228 -0.82 15.08 -9.62
CA ARG A 228 -0.76 14.51 -10.98
C ARG A 228 -1.21 15.50 -12.04
N ALA A 229 -2.01 16.52 -11.68
CA ALA A 229 -2.39 17.59 -12.59
C ALA A 229 -1.18 18.42 -13.01
N ASP A 230 -0.21 18.65 -12.09
CA ASP A 230 1.03 19.34 -12.43
C ASP A 230 1.86 18.53 -13.44
N ASP A 231 2.01 17.21 -13.23
CA ASP A 231 2.70 16.32 -14.16
C ASP A 231 1.99 16.28 -15.53
N PHE A 232 0.65 16.27 -15.53
CA PHE A 232 -0.17 16.26 -16.75
C PHE A 232 -0.07 17.59 -17.51
N LEU A 233 -0.14 18.74 -16.82
CA LEU A 233 -0.01 20.06 -17.42
C LEU A 233 1.39 20.28 -18.01
N ILE A 234 2.43 19.82 -17.32
CA ILE A 234 3.81 19.87 -17.83
C ILE A 234 3.93 19.00 -19.08
N GLY A 235 3.34 17.80 -19.09
CA GLY A 235 3.36 16.92 -20.26
C GLY A 235 2.57 17.47 -21.47
N VAL A 236 1.46 18.18 -21.23
CA VAL A 236 0.63 18.78 -22.30
C VAL A 236 1.24 20.10 -22.81
N VAL A 237 1.87 20.89 -21.95
CA VAL A 237 2.37 22.24 -22.30
C VAL A 237 3.82 22.24 -22.77
N LEU A 238 4.64 21.30 -22.27
CA LEU A 238 6.08 21.20 -22.56
C LEU A 238 6.47 19.93 -23.32
N GLY A 239 5.52 19.03 -23.59
CA GLY A 239 5.74 17.77 -24.29
C GLY A 239 5.56 17.93 -25.80
N ASP A 240 6.51 18.59 -26.47
CA ASP A 240 6.81 18.49 -27.89
C ASP A 240 8.19 17.83 -28.10
#